data_fa1fa1a6affab00722b4140dd28c4d66
#
_entry.id   fa1fa1a6affab00722b4140dd28c4d66
#
_cell.length_a   1.000
_cell.length_b   1.000
_cell.length_c   1.000
_cell.angle_alpha   90.00
_cell.angle_beta   90.00
_cell.angle_gamma   90.00
#
_symmetry.space_group_name_H-M   'P 1'
#
loop_
_entity.id
_entity.type
_entity.pdbx_description
1 polymer ?
#
loop_
_entity_poly.entity_id
_entity_poly.type
_entity_poly.pdbx_seq_one_letter_code
_entity_poly.pdbx_strand_id
1 'polypeptide(L)'
;LSAPEPGTDLYYCGPPSFMEAITNVTSHWDKNSLHCEYFSNEKPDQEPQCENKEFQVTISSTGDVFTIPRDKTIIEVLRDNGFVIDTSCEDGYCGTCMTRFLDGEPEHRDVVLDDEDKQKFVLICCARSKTSNLVLEL
;
A
#
# COMPACT_ATOMS: atom_id res chain seq x y z
N LEU A 1 27.61 -14.99 0.39
CA LEU A 1 27.03 -16.28 0.76
C LEU A 1 27.51 -17.33 -0.24
N SER A 2 27.81 -18.52 0.24
CA SER A 2 28.15 -19.67 -0.61
C SER A 2 26.91 -20.10 -1.43
N ALA A 3 27.12 -20.93 -2.46
CA ALA A 3 25.99 -21.57 -3.13
C ALA A 3 25.19 -22.41 -2.12
N PRO A 4 23.85 -22.36 -2.13
CA PRO A 4 23.02 -23.09 -1.19
C PRO A 4 23.10 -24.61 -1.46
N GLU A 5 22.90 -25.40 -0.43
CA GLU A 5 22.64 -26.84 -0.62
C GLU A 5 21.24 -27.02 -1.26
N PRO A 6 21.02 -28.11 -2.02
CA PRO A 6 19.71 -28.37 -2.61
C PRO A 6 18.59 -28.40 -1.56
N GLY A 7 17.52 -27.60 -1.78
CA GLY A 7 16.39 -27.50 -0.86
C GLY A 7 16.57 -26.46 0.26
N THR A 8 17.55 -25.57 0.15
CA THR A 8 17.71 -24.44 1.07
C THR A 8 16.88 -23.25 0.61
N ASP A 9 16.02 -22.74 1.47
CA ASP A 9 15.30 -21.47 1.29
C ASP A 9 15.85 -20.41 2.23
N LEU A 10 15.98 -19.18 1.74
CA LEU A 10 16.41 -18.02 2.51
C LEU A 10 15.23 -17.06 2.70
N TYR A 11 14.87 -16.85 3.96
CA TYR A 11 13.88 -15.84 4.37
C TYR A 11 14.62 -14.65 5.00
N TYR A 12 14.33 -13.45 4.52
CA TYR A 12 14.99 -12.25 5.04
C TYR A 12 14.07 -11.04 5.03
N CYS A 13 14.25 -10.20 6.04
CA CYS A 13 13.53 -8.95 6.22
C CYS A 13 14.43 -7.98 6.98
N GLY A 14 14.38 -6.70 6.66
CA GLY A 14 15.22 -5.71 7.33
C GLY A 14 15.19 -4.34 6.66
N PRO A 15 16.04 -3.40 7.12
CA PRO A 15 16.19 -2.09 6.50
C PRO A 15 16.60 -2.19 5.01
N PRO A 16 16.30 -1.18 4.18
CA PRO A 16 16.60 -1.19 2.74
C PRO A 16 18.06 -1.55 2.40
N SER A 17 19.02 -1.01 3.14
CA SER A 17 20.45 -1.31 2.94
C SER A 17 20.79 -2.78 3.22
N PHE A 18 20.14 -3.42 4.18
CA PHE A 18 20.30 -4.83 4.46
C PHE A 18 19.68 -5.67 3.34
N MET A 19 18.47 -5.31 2.89
CA MET A 19 17.77 -6.00 1.80
C MET A 19 18.61 -5.97 0.51
N GLU A 20 19.17 -4.81 0.18
CA GLU A 20 20.07 -4.65 -0.97
C GLU A 20 21.34 -5.50 -0.84
N ALA A 21 21.97 -5.49 0.34
CA ALA A 21 23.16 -6.31 0.61
C ALA A 21 22.87 -7.82 0.43
N ILE A 22 21.73 -8.31 0.94
CA ILE A 22 21.34 -9.73 0.75
C ILE A 22 21.09 -10.02 -0.73
N THR A 23 20.35 -9.19 -1.42
CA THR A 23 20.05 -9.36 -2.86
C THR A 23 21.36 -9.45 -3.68
N ASN A 24 22.33 -8.60 -3.37
CA ASN A 24 23.63 -8.60 -4.06
C ASN A 24 24.43 -9.89 -3.81
N VAL A 25 24.50 -10.35 -2.56
CA VAL A 25 25.28 -11.54 -2.20
C VAL A 25 24.61 -12.88 -2.56
N THR A 26 23.31 -12.85 -2.87
CA THR A 26 22.51 -14.01 -3.29
C THR A 26 22.12 -13.97 -4.77
N SER A 27 22.71 -13.09 -5.56
CA SER A 27 22.40 -12.92 -6.98
C SER A 27 22.58 -14.20 -7.83
N HIS A 28 23.32 -15.17 -7.34
CA HIS A 28 23.57 -16.48 -7.95
C HIS A 28 22.65 -17.61 -7.42
N TRP A 29 21.74 -17.29 -6.49
CA TRP A 29 20.76 -18.24 -5.95
C TRP A 29 19.54 -18.33 -6.87
N ASP A 30 18.80 -19.45 -6.79
CA ASP A 30 17.50 -19.58 -7.44
C ASP A 30 16.52 -18.55 -6.81
N LYS A 31 15.85 -17.78 -7.65
CA LYS A 31 14.87 -16.77 -7.19
C LYS A 31 13.70 -17.39 -6.42
N ASN A 32 13.36 -18.65 -6.71
CA ASN A 32 12.29 -19.35 -6.01
C ASN A 32 12.67 -19.76 -4.58
N SER A 33 13.96 -19.76 -4.24
CA SER A 33 14.45 -20.04 -2.89
C SER A 33 14.74 -18.79 -2.06
N LEU A 34 14.43 -17.59 -2.61
CA LEU A 34 14.62 -16.32 -1.93
C LEU A 34 13.26 -15.71 -1.57
N HIS A 35 13.00 -15.59 -0.29
CA HIS A 35 11.75 -15.05 0.26
C HIS A 35 12.05 -13.80 1.08
N CYS A 36 11.51 -12.66 0.68
CA CYS A 36 11.72 -11.41 1.40
C CYS A 36 10.40 -10.74 1.75
N GLU A 37 10.39 -10.09 2.91
CA GLU A 37 9.35 -9.18 3.34
C GLU A 37 9.95 -7.80 3.56
N TYR A 38 9.19 -6.75 3.28
CA TYR A 38 9.63 -5.37 3.45
C TYR A 38 8.87 -4.73 4.61
N PHE A 39 9.55 -3.90 5.41
CA PHE A 39 8.90 -3.13 6.47
C PHE A 39 8.16 -1.89 5.98
N SER A 40 8.45 -1.45 4.75
CA SER A 40 7.84 -0.27 4.12
C SER A 40 7.59 -0.49 2.64
N ASN A 41 6.58 0.18 2.08
CA ASN A 41 6.24 0.12 0.65
C ASN A 41 7.30 0.77 -0.27
N GLU A 42 8.41 1.22 0.27
CA GLU A 42 9.53 1.74 -0.52
C GLU A 42 10.20 0.59 -1.29
N LYS A 43 9.57 0.17 -2.38
CA LYS A 43 10.26 -0.62 -3.41
C LYS A 43 11.27 0.29 -4.09
N PRO A 44 12.55 -0.11 -4.20
CA PRO A 44 13.59 0.69 -4.86
C PRO A 44 13.31 1.02 -6.34
N ASP A 45 12.33 0.38 -6.96
CA ASP A 45 11.97 0.53 -8.38
C ASP A 45 10.58 1.15 -8.62
N GLN A 46 10.00 1.85 -7.64
CA GLN A 46 8.82 2.64 -7.96
C GLN A 46 9.26 3.88 -8.75
N GLU A 47 8.72 4.00 -9.97
CA GLU A 47 8.74 5.24 -10.73
C GLU A 47 8.41 6.43 -9.82
N PRO A 48 8.95 7.64 -10.08
CA PRO A 48 8.73 8.80 -9.25
C PRO A 48 7.22 8.94 -9.04
N GLN A 49 6.80 8.82 -7.79
CA GLN A 49 5.39 8.91 -7.40
C GLN A 49 4.84 10.19 -8.04
N CYS A 50 3.81 10.05 -8.87
CA CYS A 50 3.06 11.18 -9.37
C CYS A 50 2.82 12.15 -8.22
N GLU A 51 3.13 13.43 -8.43
CA GLU A 51 2.89 14.45 -7.41
C GLU A 51 1.50 14.25 -6.82
N ASN A 52 1.41 14.09 -5.50
CA ASN A 52 0.13 13.95 -4.83
C ASN A 52 -0.78 15.10 -5.23
N LYS A 53 -1.92 14.79 -5.80
CA LYS A 53 -2.95 15.78 -6.11
C LYS A 53 -4.01 15.77 -5.02
N GLU A 54 -4.56 16.93 -4.73
CA GLU A 54 -5.76 17.05 -3.91
C GLU A 54 -6.94 16.39 -4.62
N PHE A 55 -7.79 15.70 -3.87
CA PHE A 55 -9.01 15.09 -4.36
C PHE A 55 -10.07 15.04 -3.23
N GLN A 56 -11.29 14.65 -3.57
CA GLN A 56 -12.37 14.53 -2.60
C GLN A 56 -12.70 13.07 -2.32
N VAL A 57 -13.19 12.82 -1.13
CA VAL A 57 -13.79 11.54 -0.72
C VAL A 57 -15.21 11.81 -0.26
N THR A 58 -16.15 11.06 -0.80
CA THR A 58 -17.56 11.07 -0.38
C THR A 58 -17.87 9.81 0.40
N ILE A 59 -18.48 9.94 1.58
CA ILE A 59 -18.94 8.81 2.38
C ILE A 59 -20.35 8.45 1.95
N SER A 60 -20.56 7.22 1.52
CA SER A 60 -21.83 6.79 0.92
C SER A 60 -23.00 6.77 1.90
N SER A 61 -22.74 6.48 3.18
CA SER A 61 -23.80 6.37 4.21
C SER A 61 -24.37 7.73 4.64
N THR A 62 -23.52 8.76 4.67
CA THR A 62 -23.92 10.10 5.15
C THR A 62 -24.01 11.14 4.03
N GLY A 63 -23.32 10.92 2.92
CA GLY A 63 -23.16 11.89 1.85
C GLY A 63 -22.14 13.00 2.13
N ASP A 64 -21.41 12.89 3.24
CA ASP A 64 -20.38 13.85 3.60
C ASP A 64 -19.22 13.80 2.61
N VAL A 65 -18.69 14.98 2.28
CA VAL A 65 -17.58 15.14 1.34
C VAL A 65 -16.39 15.75 2.06
N PHE A 66 -15.26 15.09 1.96
CA PHE A 66 -13.99 15.52 2.58
C PHE A 66 -12.94 15.78 1.51
N THR A 67 -12.25 16.89 1.62
CA THR A 67 -11.08 17.18 0.78
C THR A 67 -9.84 16.53 1.37
N ILE A 68 -9.16 15.73 0.56
CA ILE A 68 -7.90 15.06 0.94
C ILE A 68 -6.75 15.86 0.35
N PRO A 69 -6.02 16.63 1.15
CA PRO A 69 -4.92 17.44 0.70
C PRO A 69 -3.73 16.58 0.27
N ARG A 70 -2.72 17.21 -0.31
CA ARG A 70 -1.55 16.51 -0.86
C ARG A 70 -0.69 15.81 0.19
N ASP A 71 -0.70 16.33 1.41
CA ASP A 71 0.15 15.94 2.55
C ASP A 71 -0.55 15.04 3.58
N LYS A 72 -1.82 14.71 3.37
CA LYS A 72 -2.58 13.83 4.25
C LYS A 72 -3.13 12.60 3.52
N THR A 73 -3.24 11.50 4.25
CA THR A 73 -3.93 10.30 3.80
C THR A 73 -5.45 10.42 3.99
N ILE A 74 -6.20 9.54 3.35
CA ILE A 74 -7.67 9.47 3.56
C ILE A 74 -7.98 9.19 5.03
N ILE A 75 -7.25 8.26 5.65
CA ILE A 75 -7.45 7.91 7.08
C ILE A 75 -7.24 9.11 7.99
N GLU A 76 -6.17 9.87 7.80
CA GLU A 76 -5.88 11.04 8.65
C GLU A 76 -7.02 12.06 8.58
N VAL A 77 -7.51 12.36 7.38
CA VAL A 77 -8.63 13.31 7.22
C VAL A 77 -9.92 12.78 7.84
N LEU A 78 -10.24 11.49 7.65
CA LEU A 78 -11.44 10.90 8.24
C LEU A 78 -11.38 10.86 9.76
N ARG A 79 -10.22 10.53 10.35
CA ARG A 79 -10.01 10.59 11.81
C ARG A 79 -10.15 12.00 12.36
N ASP A 80 -9.60 13.00 11.69
CA ASP A 80 -9.73 14.40 12.07
C ASP A 80 -11.21 14.86 12.09
N ASN A 81 -12.07 14.18 11.33
CA ASN A 81 -13.51 14.41 11.26
C ASN A 81 -14.35 13.42 12.11
N GLY A 82 -13.70 12.68 13.01
CA GLY A 82 -14.39 11.85 14.01
C GLY A 82 -14.74 10.42 13.56
N PHE A 83 -14.27 9.97 12.40
CA PHE A 83 -14.45 8.59 11.99
C PHE A 83 -13.53 7.66 12.78
N VAL A 84 -14.08 6.57 13.28
CA VAL A 84 -13.32 5.49 13.91
C VAL A 84 -13.05 4.44 12.85
N ILE A 85 -11.79 4.31 12.44
CA ILE A 85 -11.36 3.39 11.39
C ILE A 85 -10.28 2.50 11.96
N ASP A 86 -10.49 1.19 11.85
CA ASP A 86 -9.50 0.21 12.26
C ASP A 86 -8.29 0.26 11.33
N THR A 87 -7.12 0.38 11.92
CA THR A 87 -5.85 0.37 11.21
C THR A 87 -4.79 -0.39 11.99
N SER A 88 -3.73 -0.80 11.29
CA SER A 88 -2.58 -1.47 11.91
C SER A 88 -1.28 -0.89 11.38
N CYS A 89 -0.84 -1.28 10.18
CA CYS A 89 0.45 -0.83 9.64
C CYS A 89 0.45 0.61 9.13
N GLU A 90 -0.67 1.11 8.64
CA GLU A 90 -0.86 2.42 7.98
C GLU A 90 0.05 2.67 6.76
N ASP A 91 0.59 1.60 6.18
CA ASP A 91 1.60 1.63 5.12
C ASP A 91 1.29 0.66 3.95
N GLY A 92 0.04 0.18 3.85
CA GLY A 92 -0.44 -0.62 2.73
C GLY A 92 -0.05 -2.10 2.72
N TYR A 93 0.31 -2.69 3.88
CA TYR A 93 0.74 -4.10 3.96
C TYR A 93 -0.26 -5.05 4.59
N CYS A 94 -1.02 -4.59 5.58
CA CYS A 94 -1.77 -5.52 6.43
C CYS A 94 -3.22 -5.73 5.97
N GLY A 95 -3.76 -4.86 5.13
CA GLY A 95 -5.15 -4.92 4.67
C GLY A 95 -6.21 -4.47 5.68
N THR A 96 -5.85 -4.14 6.93
CA THR A 96 -6.82 -3.79 8.00
C THR A 96 -7.73 -2.61 7.63
N CYS A 97 -7.20 -1.64 6.89
CA CYS A 97 -7.93 -0.46 6.44
C CYS A 97 -8.61 -0.63 5.06
N MET A 98 -8.77 -1.87 4.60
CA MET A 98 -9.42 -2.15 3.33
C MET A 98 -10.87 -1.69 3.36
N THR A 99 -11.23 -0.82 2.43
CA THR A 99 -12.55 -0.20 2.33
C THR A 99 -13.09 -0.39 0.92
N ARG A 100 -14.36 -0.70 0.79
CA ARG A 100 -15.00 -0.79 -0.51
C ARG A 100 -15.23 0.61 -1.08
N PHE A 101 -14.94 0.79 -2.36
CA PHE A 101 -15.32 2.00 -3.07
C PHE A 101 -16.47 1.72 -4.05
N LEU A 102 -17.31 2.71 -4.27
CA LEU A 102 -18.53 2.59 -5.08
C LEU A 102 -18.42 3.36 -6.39
N ASP A 103 -17.60 4.41 -6.41
CA ASP A 103 -17.39 5.24 -7.60
C ASP A 103 -16.02 5.94 -7.52
N GLY A 104 -15.49 6.33 -8.67
CA GLY A 104 -14.17 6.92 -8.81
C GLY A 104 -13.11 5.88 -9.20
N GLU A 105 -11.89 6.35 -9.44
CA GLU A 105 -10.75 5.50 -9.81
C GLU A 105 -9.64 5.64 -8.77
N PRO A 106 -9.46 4.66 -7.87
CA PRO A 106 -8.37 4.68 -6.90
C PRO A 106 -6.99 4.59 -7.57
N GLU A 107 -6.03 5.32 -7.03
CA GLU A 107 -4.61 5.10 -7.27
C GLU A 107 -4.08 4.21 -6.15
N HIS A 108 -3.96 2.92 -6.43
CA HIS A 108 -3.48 1.92 -5.47
C HIS A 108 -1.98 2.07 -5.24
N ARG A 109 -1.58 2.08 -3.97
CA ARG A 109 -0.18 2.16 -3.52
C ARG A 109 0.18 1.05 -2.54
N ASP A 110 -0.71 0.07 -2.42
CA ASP A 110 -0.55 -1.10 -1.56
C ASP A 110 0.12 -2.27 -2.29
N VAL A 111 0.51 -3.28 -1.50
CA VAL A 111 1.07 -4.55 -2.00
C VAL A 111 0.20 -5.76 -1.66
N VAL A 112 -0.99 -5.53 -1.12
CA VAL A 112 -1.87 -6.57 -0.56
C VAL A 112 -2.95 -6.97 -1.54
N LEU A 113 -3.58 -5.99 -2.21
CA LEU A 113 -4.72 -6.25 -3.08
C LEU A 113 -4.27 -6.86 -4.40
N ASP A 114 -4.91 -7.94 -4.80
CA ASP A 114 -4.78 -8.49 -6.14
C ASP A 114 -5.60 -7.68 -7.17
N ASP A 115 -5.55 -8.07 -8.45
CA ASP A 115 -6.20 -7.34 -9.53
C ASP A 115 -7.73 -7.39 -9.44
N GLU A 116 -8.31 -8.43 -8.83
CA GLU A 116 -9.76 -8.56 -8.62
C GLU A 116 -10.21 -7.66 -7.46
N ASP A 117 -9.48 -7.69 -6.36
CA ASP A 117 -9.76 -6.87 -5.19
C ASP A 117 -9.62 -5.38 -5.48
N LYS A 118 -8.64 -4.97 -6.27
CA LYS A 118 -8.44 -3.58 -6.72
C LYS A 118 -9.62 -2.99 -7.50
N GLN A 119 -10.50 -3.83 -8.03
CA GLN A 119 -11.71 -3.37 -8.70
C GLN A 119 -12.85 -3.00 -7.74
N LYS A 120 -12.75 -3.40 -6.48
CA LYS A 120 -13.82 -3.27 -5.48
C LYS A 120 -13.37 -2.56 -4.21
N PHE A 121 -12.10 -2.70 -3.87
CA PHE A 121 -11.53 -2.27 -2.59
C PHE A 121 -10.34 -1.34 -2.77
N VAL A 122 -10.08 -0.56 -1.74
CA VAL A 122 -8.96 0.36 -1.65
C VAL A 122 -8.40 0.36 -0.24
N LEU A 123 -7.08 0.45 -0.08
CA LEU A 123 -6.45 0.65 1.22
C LEU A 123 -6.32 2.15 1.50
N ILE A 124 -7.22 2.67 2.33
CA ILE A 124 -7.35 4.12 2.56
C ILE A 124 -6.20 4.74 3.37
N CYS A 125 -5.27 3.93 3.89
CA CYS A 125 -4.05 4.43 4.55
C CYS A 125 -3.00 4.96 3.57
N CYS A 126 -2.96 4.47 2.33
CA CYS A 126 -1.89 4.79 1.37
C CYS A 126 -2.40 5.21 -0.01
N ALA A 127 -3.62 4.83 -0.39
CA ALA A 127 -4.18 5.12 -1.69
C ALA A 127 -4.46 6.62 -1.90
N ARG A 128 -4.41 7.01 -3.18
CA ARG A 128 -4.88 8.30 -3.68
C ARG A 128 -6.02 8.08 -4.67
N SER A 129 -6.43 9.11 -5.37
CA SER A 129 -7.42 9.02 -6.45
C SER A 129 -6.88 9.60 -7.75
N LYS A 130 -7.16 8.91 -8.85
CA LYS A 130 -6.91 9.41 -10.20
C LYS A 130 -8.03 10.33 -10.68
N THR A 131 -9.23 10.19 -10.10
CA THR A 131 -10.39 11.05 -10.33
C THR A 131 -10.48 12.13 -9.27
N SER A 132 -11.27 13.17 -9.52
CA SER A 132 -11.47 14.28 -8.58
C SER A 132 -12.22 13.86 -7.31
N ASN A 133 -12.97 12.77 -7.36
CA ASN A 133 -13.73 12.24 -6.23
C ASN A 133 -13.66 10.72 -6.19
N LEU A 134 -13.66 10.17 -4.98
CA LEU A 134 -13.74 8.74 -4.68
C LEU A 134 -14.88 8.52 -3.69
N VAL A 135 -15.83 7.64 -4.00
CA VAL A 135 -16.96 7.33 -3.11
C VAL A 135 -16.65 6.06 -2.33
N LEU A 136 -16.61 6.16 -1.01
CA LEU A 136 -16.30 5.06 -0.10
C LEU A 136 -17.57 4.56 0.60
N GLU A 137 -17.66 3.24 0.76
CA GLU A 137 -18.69 2.58 1.55
C GLU A 137 -18.25 2.52 3.02
N LEU A 138 -18.55 3.60 3.74
CA LEU A 138 -18.30 3.78 5.18
C LEU A 138 -19.57 4.28 5.85
#